data_666035cb29383f35820005f9aaba7a40
#
_entry.id   666035cb29383f35820005f9aaba7a40
#
_cell.length_a   1.000
_cell.length_b   1.000
_cell.length_c   1.000
_cell.angle_alpha   90.00
_cell.angle_beta   90.00
_cell.angle_gamma   90.00
#
_symmetry.space_group_name_H-M   'P 1'
#
loop_
_entity.id
_entity.type
_entity.pdbx_description
1 polymer ?
#
loop_
_entity_poly.entity_id
_entity_poly.type
_entity_poly.pdbx_seq_one_letter_code
_entity_poly.pdbx_strand_id
1 'polypeptide(L)'
;MTTATGRIALFIPSFSDGGVEKQMVALAGGFAQAGYPTDFLTRPGELPYLDRLDPAVQLIRLPAARNAQREATIDYLRTQRPLVLMSAKGKDDLLALDARDAAKNAAGGTRVFLRCGIHLSSRPKMVSRNPLRGLWHRWRLRRLYARPDGVICVSDGVADDLAQLTGFARARIAVIRNPTISAGFDARLAEPLDDPWFAPGAPPVILGAGSLAPVKHFEVLIEAAAALMRTRELRLVILGEGKERARLEALAGSLGIRDRVRLPGFVGNVLPWMRRAAVFVLSSEREGSPNVVTEALACGTPVVATDCPSGPREILDGGRFGPLIPIGDAAAMQRAIAAVLDAPLPAATLQSAIAEYTLPRACAGYLRAFGLAG
;
A
#
# COMPACT_ATOMS: atom_id res chain seq x y z
N MET A 1 15.05 -8.61 -30.31
CA MET A 1 14.08 -8.56 -29.22
C MET A 1 13.07 -9.68 -29.43
N THR A 2 13.20 -10.78 -28.73
CA THR A 2 12.25 -11.88 -28.74
C THR A 2 10.94 -11.36 -28.15
N THR A 3 9.88 -11.30 -28.95
CA THR A 3 8.53 -10.96 -28.48
C THR A 3 8.13 -11.95 -27.40
N ALA A 4 7.91 -11.46 -26.19
CA ALA A 4 7.42 -12.25 -25.07
C ALA A 4 6.06 -12.87 -25.45
N THR A 5 6.07 -14.17 -25.72
CA THR A 5 4.89 -14.91 -26.20
C THR A 5 4.02 -15.36 -25.05
N GLY A 6 3.36 -14.41 -24.33
CA GLY A 6 2.41 -14.79 -23.30
C GLY A 6 1.86 -13.63 -22.51
N ARG A 7 0.60 -13.72 -22.16
CA ARG A 7 -0.20 -12.68 -21.52
C ARG A 7 -0.08 -12.73 -20.00
N ILE A 8 -0.02 -11.56 -19.35
CA ILE A 8 -0.12 -11.40 -17.89
C ILE A 8 -1.47 -10.76 -17.56
N ALA A 9 -2.19 -11.33 -16.60
CA ALA A 9 -3.46 -10.80 -16.13
C ALA A 9 -3.38 -10.34 -14.68
N LEU A 10 -3.78 -9.10 -14.40
CA LEU A 10 -3.94 -8.56 -13.07
C LEU A 10 -5.42 -8.58 -12.67
N PHE A 11 -5.72 -9.17 -11.52
CA PHE A 11 -7.09 -9.48 -11.11
C PHE A 11 -7.45 -8.78 -9.80
N ILE A 12 -8.32 -7.78 -9.88
CA ILE A 12 -8.76 -6.99 -8.73
C ILE A 12 -10.23 -6.56 -8.85
N PRO A 13 -11.18 -7.50 -8.88
CA PRO A 13 -12.61 -7.17 -8.98
C PRO A 13 -13.14 -6.38 -7.78
N SER A 14 -12.52 -6.46 -6.60
CA SER A 14 -12.88 -5.66 -5.43
C SER A 14 -12.14 -4.31 -5.37
N PHE A 15 -11.98 -3.64 -6.51
CA PHE A 15 -11.28 -2.37 -6.63
C PHE A 15 -11.89 -1.26 -5.74
N SER A 16 -11.05 -0.48 -5.08
CA SER A 16 -11.39 0.67 -4.25
C SER A 16 -10.37 1.80 -4.42
N ASP A 17 -10.25 2.72 -3.51
CA ASP A 17 -9.38 3.90 -3.54
C ASP A 17 -8.04 3.71 -2.78
N GLY A 18 -7.65 2.46 -2.52
CA GLY A 18 -6.49 2.15 -1.69
C GLY A 18 -5.15 2.13 -2.41
N GLY A 19 -4.09 2.01 -1.63
CA GLY A 19 -2.72 1.91 -2.15
C GLY A 19 -2.44 0.63 -2.95
N VAL A 20 -3.20 -0.45 -2.73
CA VAL A 20 -3.07 -1.69 -3.50
C VAL A 20 -3.46 -1.46 -4.96
N GLU A 21 -4.56 -0.75 -5.19
CA GLU A 21 -5.07 -0.42 -6.52
C GLU A 21 -4.07 0.42 -7.30
N LYS A 22 -3.54 1.46 -6.66
CA LYS A 22 -2.51 2.33 -7.25
C LYS A 22 -1.29 1.51 -7.69
N GLN A 23 -0.86 0.55 -6.86
CA GLN A 23 0.29 -0.32 -7.18
C GLN A 23 -0.02 -1.29 -8.33
N MET A 24 -1.24 -1.87 -8.35
CA MET A 24 -1.65 -2.79 -9.42
C MET A 24 -1.73 -2.09 -10.77
N VAL A 25 -2.25 -0.85 -10.81
CA VAL A 25 -2.28 -0.02 -12.04
C VAL A 25 -0.86 0.27 -12.54
N ALA A 26 0.06 0.67 -11.64
CA ALA A 26 1.44 0.91 -12.01
C ALA A 26 2.15 -0.35 -12.54
N LEU A 27 1.96 -1.51 -11.88
CA LEU A 27 2.53 -2.79 -12.30
C LEU A 27 2.01 -3.23 -13.67
N ALA A 28 0.70 -3.02 -13.94
CA ALA A 28 0.13 -3.35 -15.25
C ALA A 28 0.85 -2.61 -16.38
N GLY A 29 1.02 -1.30 -16.24
CA GLY A 29 1.79 -0.48 -17.19
C GLY A 29 3.24 -0.96 -17.32
N GLY A 30 3.89 -1.26 -16.19
CA GLY A 30 5.27 -1.74 -16.19
C GLY A 30 5.45 -3.08 -16.90
N PHE A 31 4.50 -4.02 -16.79
CA PHE A 31 4.54 -5.27 -17.56
C PHE A 31 4.31 -5.05 -19.06
N ALA A 32 3.37 -4.16 -19.41
CA ALA A 32 3.16 -3.80 -20.81
C ALA A 32 4.40 -3.17 -21.44
N GLN A 33 5.05 -2.24 -20.73
CA GLN A 33 6.31 -1.60 -21.15
C GLN A 33 7.48 -2.59 -21.22
N ALA A 34 7.46 -3.67 -20.42
CA ALA A 34 8.40 -4.77 -20.52
C ALA A 34 8.11 -5.73 -21.71
N GLY A 35 7.11 -5.45 -22.54
CA GLY A 35 6.77 -6.19 -23.74
C GLY A 35 5.78 -7.34 -23.53
N TYR A 36 5.16 -7.47 -22.36
CA TYR A 36 4.15 -8.49 -22.08
C TYR A 36 2.75 -7.95 -22.36
N PRO A 37 1.95 -8.57 -23.26
CA PRO A 37 0.51 -8.28 -23.33
C PRO A 37 -0.13 -8.37 -21.97
N THR A 38 -0.74 -7.29 -21.50
CA THR A 38 -1.21 -7.19 -20.11
C THR A 38 -2.68 -6.85 -20.06
N ASP A 39 -3.44 -7.64 -19.31
CA ASP A 39 -4.86 -7.42 -19.06
C ASP A 39 -5.08 -6.99 -17.59
N PHE A 40 -6.00 -6.05 -17.40
CA PHE A 40 -6.40 -5.58 -16.08
C PHE A 40 -7.90 -5.88 -15.85
N LEU A 41 -8.19 -6.89 -15.03
CA LEU A 41 -9.55 -7.37 -14.77
C LEU A 41 -10.09 -6.71 -13.49
N THR A 42 -11.17 -5.93 -13.62
CA THR A 42 -11.77 -5.22 -12.50
C THR A 42 -13.28 -5.07 -12.62
N ARG A 43 -13.94 -4.57 -11.57
CA ARG A 43 -15.39 -4.30 -11.58
C ARG A 43 -15.77 -3.18 -12.57
N PRO A 44 -17.05 -3.08 -12.95
CA PRO A 44 -17.52 -1.96 -13.77
C PRO A 44 -17.54 -0.64 -12.99
N GLY A 45 -17.71 0.46 -13.72
CA GLY A 45 -17.82 1.83 -13.21
C GLY A 45 -16.53 2.63 -13.30
N GLU A 46 -16.62 3.90 -12.93
CA GLU A 46 -15.47 4.77 -12.76
C GLU A 46 -14.72 4.38 -11.49
N LEU A 47 -13.42 4.23 -11.59
CA LEU A 47 -12.57 3.78 -10.49
C LEU A 47 -11.35 4.69 -10.38
N PRO A 48 -10.94 5.06 -9.17
CA PRO A 48 -9.75 5.87 -8.94
C PRO A 48 -8.52 5.26 -9.59
N TYR A 49 -7.61 6.10 -10.06
CA TYR A 49 -6.32 5.70 -10.68
C TYR A 49 -6.40 5.01 -12.05
N LEU A 50 -7.58 4.62 -12.56
CA LEU A 50 -7.67 4.01 -13.89
C LEU A 50 -7.41 5.00 -15.03
N ASP A 51 -7.53 6.29 -14.77
CA ASP A 51 -7.06 7.37 -15.64
C ASP A 51 -5.54 7.32 -15.90
N ARG A 52 -4.80 6.61 -15.03
CA ARG A 52 -3.35 6.39 -15.09
C ARG A 52 -2.96 5.03 -15.65
N LEU A 53 -3.93 4.22 -16.07
CA LEU A 53 -3.64 2.93 -16.69
C LEU A 53 -2.97 3.17 -18.04
N ASP A 54 -1.84 2.49 -18.26
CA ASP A 54 -1.09 2.58 -19.52
C ASP A 54 -2.01 2.17 -20.68
N PRO A 55 -2.09 2.96 -21.79
CA PRO A 55 -2.94 2.65 -22.92
C PRO A 55 -2.67 1.28 -23.59
N ALA A 56 -1.49 0.71 -23.41
CA ALA A 56 -1.14 -0.63 -23.89
C ALA A 56 -1.76 -1.76 -23.05
N VAL A 57 -2.35 -1.45 -21.89
CA VAL A 57 -3.01 -2.42 -21.00
C VAL A 57 -4.47 -2.57 -21.39
N GLN A 58 -4.90 -3.80 -21.68
CA GLN A 58 -6.30 -4.09 -21.97
C GLN A 58 -7.13 -4.10 -20.68
N LEU A 59 -8.05 -3.15 -20.53
CA LEU A 59 -8.98 -3.08 -19.42
C LEU A 59 -10.18 -4.00 -19.66
N ILE A 60 -10.39 -4.99 -18.78
CA ILE A 60 -11.50 -5.93 -18.85
C ILE A 60 -12.45 -5.68 -17.68
N ARG A 61 -13.70 -5.33 -17.97
CA ARG A 61 -14.75 -5.09 -16.99
C ARG A 61 -15.52 -6.38 -16.70
N LEU A 62 -15.37 -6.87 -15.47
CA LEU A 62 -16.11 -8.03 -14.97
C LEU A 62 -17.52 -7.61 -14.50
N PRO A 63 -18.51 -8.50 -14.52
CA PRO A 63 -19.84 -8.23 -13.99
C PRO A 63 -19.80 -7.76 -12.52
N ALA A 64 -20.85 -7.02 -12.08
CA ALA A 64 -20.93 -6.54 -10.70
C ALA A 64 -21.22 -7.68 -9.70
N ALA A 65 -22.07 -8.63 -10.06
CA ALA A 65 -22.47 -9.74 -9.21
C ALA A 65 -21.36 -10.80 -9.09
N ARG A 66 -21.04 -11.21 -7.86
CA ARG A 66 -19.90 -12.11 -7.59
C ARG A 66 -19.95 -13.46 -8.31
N ASN A 67 -21.14 -14.06 -8.43
CA ASN A 67 -21.29 -15.32 -9.16
C ASN A 67 -21.01 -15.13 -10.66
N ALA A 68 -21.52 -14.04 -11.25
CA ALA A 68 -21.23 -13.68 -12.63
C ALA A 68 -19.74 -13.32 -12.84
N GLN A 69 -19.08 -12.71 -11.86
CA GLN A 69 -17.62 -12.50 -11.89
C GLN A 69 -16.87 -13.80 -12.01
N ARG A 70 -17.30 -14.83 -11.25
CA ARG A 70 -16.66 -16.15 -11.30
C ARG A 70 -16.77 -16.77 -12.70
N GLU A 71 -17.97 -16.81 -13.27
CA GLU A 71 -18.19 -17.37 -14.62
C GLU A 71 -17.43 -16.58 -15.70
N ALA A 72 -17.49 -15.25 -15.67
CA ALA A 72 -16.72 -14.40 -16.59
C ALA A 72 -15.20 -14.61 -16.45
N THR A 73 -14.69 -14.85 -15.24
CA THR A 73 -13.26 -15.16 -15.03
C THR A 73 -12.91 -16.54 -15.58
N ILE A 74 -13.77 -17.53 -15.44
CA ILE A 74 -13.58 -18.87 -16.03
C ILE A 74 -13.52 -18.76 -17.56
N ASP A 75 -14.46 -18.04 -18.17
CA ASP A 75 -14.50 -17.84 -19.62
C ASP A 75 -13.28 -17.07 -20.13
N TYR A 76 -12.85 -16.04 -19.37
CA TYR A 76 -11.60 -15.32 -19.66
C TYR A 76 -10.40 -16.27 -19.67
N LEU A 77 -10.26 -17.11 -18.64
CA LEU A 77 -9.14 -18.06 -18.54
C LEU A 77 -9.14 -19.10 -19.66
N ARG A 78 -10.32 -19.54 -20.11
CA ARG A 78 -10.48 -20.48 -21.21
C ARG A 78 -10.14 -19.90 -22.57
N THR A 79 -10.51 -18.63 -22.79
CA THR A 79 -10.37 -17.95 -24.07
C THR A 79 -9.02 -17.26 -24.24
N GLN A 80 -8.58 -16.49 -23.23
CA GLN A 80 -7.34 -15.69 -23.30
C GLN A 80 -6.10 -16.47 -22.85
N ARG A 81 -6.25 -17.52 -22.05
CA ARG A 81 -5.17 -18.42 -21.57
C ARG A 81 -3.91 -17.67 -21.11
N PRO A 82 -4.02 -16.71 -20.18
CA PRO A 82 -2.86 -15.97 -19.72
C PRO A 82 -1.84 -16.89 -19.07
N LEU A 83 -0.54 -16.60 -19.20
CA LEU A 83 0.51 -17.34 -18.51
C LEU A 83 0.37 -17.21 -16.99
N VAL A 84 -0.01 -16.01 -16.57
CA VAL A 84 -0.13 -15.63 -15.14
C VAL A 84 -1.43 -14.88 -14.91
N LEU A 85 -2.12 -15.25 -13.84
CA LEU A 85 -3.18 -14.47 -13.21
C LEU A 85 -2.70 -14.05 -11.81
N MET A 86 -2.49 -12.76 -11.58
CA MET A 86 -2.07 -12.23 -10.29
C MET A 86 -3.23 -11.55 -9.56
N SER A 87 -3.57 -12.04 -8.37
CA SER A 87 -4.55 -11.43 -7.46
C SER A 87 -3.86 -10.72 -6.30
N ALA A 88 -4.48 -9.66 -5.76
CA ALA A 88 -3.88 -8.82 -4.72
C ALA A 88 -4.76 -8.56 -3.49
N LYS A 89 -5.94 -9.15 -3.41
CA LYS A 89 -6.86 -8.96 -2.27
C LYS A 89 -7.49 -10.29 -1.86
N GLY A 90 -7.46 -10.63 -0.58
CA GLY A 90 -7.87 -11.94 -0.07
C GLY A 90 -9.30 -12.40 -0.44
N LYS A 91 -10.21 -11.47 -0.77
CA LYS A 91 -11.54 -11.84 -1.31
C LYS A 91 -11.45 -12.27 -2.77
N ASP A 92 -10.57 -11.63 -3.54
CA ASP A 92 -10.37 -11.87 -4.96
C ASP A 92 -9.47 -13.09 -5.15
N ASP A 93 -8.55 -13.35 -4.21
CA ASP A 93 -7.64 -14.49 -4.22
C ASP A 93 -8.38 -15.82 -4.32
N LEU A 94 -9.43 -15.99 -3.50
CA LEU A 94 -10.26 -17.21 -3.53
C LEU A 94 -10.98 -17.34 -4.87
N LEU A 95 -11.53 -16.25 -5.40
CA LEU A 95 -12.23 -16.25 -6.68
C LEU A 95 -11.29 -16.61 -7.85
N ALA A 96 -10.08 -16.04 -7.86
CA ALA A 96 -9.06 -16.34 -8.87
C ALA A 96 -8.67 -17.84 -8.87
N LEU A 97 -8.44 -18.40 -7.68
CA LEU A 97 -8.10 -19.81 -7.50
C LEU A 97 -9.25 -20.74 -7.90
N ASP A 98 -10.48 -20.41 -7.49
CA ASP A 98 -11.68 -21.22 -7.81
C ASP A 98 -11.99 -21.17 -9.33
N ALA A 99 -11.80 -20.02 -9.98
CA ALA A 99 -11.95 -19.88 -11.42
C ALA A 99 -10.87 -20.67 -12.18
N ARG A 100 -9.60 -20.61 -11.76
CA ARG A 100 -8.53 -21.41 -12.35
C ARG A 100 -8.83 -22.91 -12.24
N ASP A 101 -9.23 -23.39 -11.05
CA ASP A 101 -9.48 -24.80 -10.82
C ASP A 101 -10.68 -25.32 -11.66
N ALA A 102 -11.71 -24.47 -11.85
CA ALA A 102 -12.85 -24.78 -12.72
C ALA A 102 -12.48 -24.72 -14.21
N ALA A 103 -11.51 -23.91 -14.61
CA ALA A 103 -11.04 -23.80 -15.97
C ALA A 103 -9.94 -24.82 -16.34
N LYS A 104 -9.46 -25.63 -15.40
CA LYS A 104 -8.20 -26.39 -15.41
C LYS A 104 -7.92 -27.16 -16.72
N ASN A 105 -8.93 -27.75 -17.33
CA ASN A 105 -8.76 -28.53 -18.57
C ASN A 105 -8.66 -27.67 -19.85
N ALA A 106 -9.03 -26.39 -19.77
CA ALA A 106 -9.06 -25.49 -20.91
C ALA A 106 -8.15 -24.25 -20.75
N ALA A 107 -7.70 -23.96 -19.52
CA ALA A 107 -6.91 -22.76 -19.20
C ALA A 107 -5.44 -22.83 -19.65
N GLY A 108 -5.02 -23.92 -20.30
CA GLY A 108 -3.68 -24.00 -20.91
C GLY A 108 -2.51 -23.85 -19.94
N GLY A 109 -2.71 -24.13 -18.63
CA GLY A 109 -1.64 -24.03 -17.63
C GLY A 109 -1.45 -22.65 -17.00
N THR A 110 -2.46 -21.77 -17.00
CA THR A 110 -2.41 -20.48 -16.28
C THR A 110 -1.99 -20.65 -14.83
N ARG A 111 -0.89 -20.00 -14.43
CA ARG A 111 -0.40 -19.97 -13.06
C ARG A 111 -1.03 -18.83 -12.29
N VAL A 112 -1.44 -19.10 -11.04
CA VAL A 112 -2.04 -18.09 -10.16
C VAL A 112 -1.05 -17.68 -9.08
N PHE A 113 -0.78 -16.38 -9.02
CA PHE A 113 0.06 -15.77 -8.00
C PHE A 113 -0.79 -14.89 -7.08
N LEU A 114 -0.56 -15.01 -5.77
CA LEU A 114 -1.22 -14.16 -4.78
C LEU A 114 -0.24 -13.13 -4.25
N ARG A 115 -0.66 -11.85 -4.30
CA ARG A 115 0.10 -10.76 -3.71
C ARG A 115 -0.45 -10.42 -2.33
N CYS A 116 0.34 -10.67 -1.27
CA CYS A 116 0.00 -10.35 0.10
C CYS A 116 0.61 -9.00 0.50
N GLY A 117 -0.26 -8.01 0.75
CA GLY A 117 0.14 -6.64 1.10
C GLY A 117 -0.12 -6.26 2.56
N ILE A 118 -0.40 -7.23 3.45
CA ILE A 118 -0.78 -6.95 4.84
C ILE A 118 -0.23 -8.01 5.80
N HIS A 119 0.08 -7.61 7.02
CA HIS A 119 0.41 -8.50 8.12
C HIS A 119 -0.86 -9.22 8.59
N LEU A 120 -0.97 -10.53 8.33
CA LEU A 120 -2.20 -11.30 8.51
C LEU A 120 -2.53 -11.55 9.98
N SER A 121 -1.53 -11.84 10.82
CA SER A 121 -1.67 -12.08 12.27
C SER A 121 -2.27 -10.88 13.00
N SER A 122 -2.00 -9.67 12.55
CA SER A 122 -2.50 -8.43 13.16
C SER A 122 -3.98 -8.15 12.85
N ARG A 123 -4.65 -8.98 12.03
CA ARG A 123 -6.07 -8.78 11.72
C ARG A 123 -6.95 -9.09 12.93
N PRO A 124 -8.02 -8.31 13.22
CA PRO A 124 -8.91 -8.54 14.36
C PRO A 124 -9.51 -9.97 14.41
N LYS A 125 -9.73 -10.58 13.23
CA LYS A 125 -10.22 -11.98 13.14
C LYS A 125 -9.21 -13.01 13.62
N MET A 126 -7.92 -12.69 13.58
CA MET A 126 -6.83 -13.56 14.04
C MET A 126 -6.57 -13.39 15.54
N VAL A 127 -6.83 -12.18 16.07
CA VAL A 127 -6.66 -11.81 17.49
C VAL A 127 -7.92 -12.16 18.33
N SER A 128 -8.82 -12.98 17.79
CA SER A 128 -10.05 -13.37 18.47
C SER A 128 -9.76 -14.05 19.82
N ARG A 129 -10.47 -13.61 20.89
CA ARG A 129 -10.43 -14.26 22.22
C ARG A 129 -10.92 -15.70 22.21
N ASN A 130 -11.60 -16.15 21.15
CA ASN A 130 -12.03 -17.54 20.98
C ASN A 130 -10.96 -18.36 20.24
N PRO A 131 -10.26 -19.30 20.90
CA PRO A 131 -9.16 -20.06 20.32
C PRO A 131 -9.61 -20.93 19.14
N LEU A 132 -10.85 -21.47 19.16
CA LEU A 132 -11.39 -22.29 18.08
C LEU A 132 -11.58 -21.47 16.79
N ARG A 133 -11.98 -20.20 16.90
CA ARG A 133 -12.06 -19.29 15.75
C ARG A 133 -10.68 -19.01 15.17
N GLY A 134 -9.67 -18.81 16.03
CA GLY A 134 -8.28 -18.60 15.60
C GLY A 134 -7.75 -19.82 14.83
N LEU A 135 -7.94 -21.03 15.35
CA LEU A 135 -7.55 -22.27 14.70
C LEU A 135 -8.26 -22.48 13.35
N TRP A 136 -9.56 -22.22 13.28
CA TRP A 136 -10.33 -22.30 12.04
C TRP A 136 -9.85 -21.31 10.98
N HIS A 137 -9.54 -20.05 11.38
CA HIS A 137 -8.98 -19.06 10.45
C HIS A 137 -7.60 -19.47 9.95
N ARG A 138 -6.72 -19.98 10.83
CA ARG A 138 -5.40 -20.50 10.43
C ARG A 138 -5.54 -21.66 9.45
N TRP A 139 -6.43 -22.61 9.72
CA TRP A 139 -6.69 -23.74 8.84
C TRP A 139 -7.19 -23.27 7.45
N ARG A 140 -8.11 -22.31 7.41
CA ARG A 140 -8.57 -21.71 6.14
C ARG A 140 -7.44 -21.04 5.38
N LEU A 141 -6.58 -20.27 6.06
CA LEU A 141 -5.43 -19.63 5.43
C LEU A 141 -4.46 -20.67 4.87
N ARG A 142 -4.13 -21.72 5.64
CA ARG A 142 -3.30 -22.83 5.15
C ARG A 142 -3.84 -23.45 3.87
N ARG A 143 -5.14 -23.73 3.83
CA ARG A 143 -5.79 -24.28 2.64
C ARG A 143 -5.79 -23.30 1.46
N LEU A 144 -5.98 -22.02 1.71
CA LEU A 144 -5.94 -20.99 0.66
C LEU A 144 -4.53 -20.90 0.06
N TYR A 145 -3.52 -20.73 0.90
CA TYR A 145 -2.14 -20.53 0.46
C TYR A 145 -1.43 -21.81 -0.02
N ALA A 146 -2.03 -22.98 0.14
CA ALA A 146 -1.54 -24.21 -0.48
C ALA A 146 -1.87 -24.35 -1.98
N ARG A 147 -2.76 -23.51 -2.51
CA ARG A 147 -3.31 -23.62 -3.88
C ARG A 147 -2.59 -22.80 -4.95
N PRO A 148 -2.03 -21.59 -4.65
CA PRO A 148 -1.37 -20.78 -5.66
C PRO A 148 -0.05 -21.38 -6.11
N ASP A 149 0.37 -21.03 -7.32
CA ASP A 149 1.66 -21.41 -7.90
C ASP A 149 2.83 -20.63 -7.27
N GLY A 150 2.55 -19.43 -6.76
CA GLY A 150 3.49 -18.63 -5.99
C GLY A 150 2.80 -17.56 -5.15
N VAL A 151 3.55 -17.07 -4.16
CA VAL A 151 3.12 -15.99 -3.28
C VAL A 151 4.16 -14.88 -3.28
N ILE A 152 3.70 -13.65 -3.39
CA ILE A 152 4.54 -12.46 -3.40
C ILE A 152 4.10 -11.57 -2.24
N CYS A 153 5.03 -11.23 -1.36
CA CYS A 153 4.83 -10.34 -0.23
C CYS A 153 5.53 -8.99 -0.46
N VAL A 154 4.98 -7.92 0.13
CA VAL A 154 5.48 -6.55 -0.08
C VAL A 154 6.61 -6.16 0.89
N SER A 155 6.87 -7.00 1.90
CA SER A 155 7.90 -6.80 2.92
C SER A 155 8.31 -8.14 3.51
N ASP A 156 9.50 -8.21 4.12
CA ASP A 156 9.98 -9.41 4.79
C ASP A 156 9.09 -9.77 5.99
N GLY A 157 8.67 -8.79 6.79
CA GLY A 157 7.78 -9.02 7.91
C GLY A 157 6.41 -9.60 7.51
N VAL A 158 5.86 -9.21 6.34
CA VAL A 158 4.64 -9.84 5.80
C VAL A 158 4.92 -11.27 5.34
N ALA A 159 6.08 -11.54 4.74
CA ALA A 159 6.45 -12.88 4.30
C ALA A 159 6.67 -13.84 5.46
N ASP A 160 7.32 -13.38 6.52
CA ASP A 160 7.59 -14.15 7.74
C ASP A 160 6.29 -14.47 8.48
N ASP A 161 5.40 -13.48 8.64
CA ASP A 161 4.06 -13.66 9.21
C ASP A 161 3.24 -14.69 8.43
N LEU A 162 3.24 -14.59 7.09
CA LEU A 162 2.53 -15.53 6.25
C LEU A 162 3.08 -16.95 6.38
N ALA A 163 4.40 -17.11 6.34
CA ALA A 163 5.07 -18.39 6.50
C ALA A 163 4.71 -19.04 7.86
N GLN A 164 4.79 -18.26 8.94
CA GLN A 164 4.48 -18.72 10.28
C GLN A 164 2.99 -19.13 10.43
N LEU A 165 2.08 -18.34 9.87
CA LEU A 165 0.63 -18.59 9.95
C LEU A 165 0.21 -19.81 9.15
N THR A 166 0.76 -19.98 7.96
CA THR A 166 0.28 -20.95 6.98
C THR A 166 1.11 -22.22 6.94
N GLY A 167 2.35 -22.18 7.43
CA GLY A 167 3.34 -23.25 7.25
C GLY A 167 3.88 -23.31 5.81
N PHE A 168 3.61 -22.29 4.99
CA PHE A 168 4.19 -22.19 3.66
C PHE A 168 5.68 -21.91 3.76
N ALA A 169 6.48 -22.64 2.99
CA ALA A 169 7.94 -22.50 3.08
C ALA A 169 8.40 -21.08 2.74
N ARG A 170 9.08 -20.40 3.67
CA ARG A 170 9.53 -19.01 3.53
C ARG A 170 10.34 -18.78 2.23
N ALA A 171 11.18 -19.75 1.85
CA ALA A 171 11.96 -19.70 0.62
C ALA A 171 11.13 -19.69 -0.68
N ARG A 172 9.85 -20.08 -0.62
CA ARG A 172 8.91 -20.04 -1.75
C ARG A 172 8.10 -18.75 -1.81
N ILE A 173 8.30 -17.83 -0.87
CA ILE A 173 7.64 -16.52 -0.83
C ILE A 173 8.63 -15.49 -1.40
N ALA A 174 8.30 -14.92 -2.54
CA ALA A 174 9.06 -13.81 -3.08
C ALA A 174 8.72 -12.52 -2.31
N VAL A 175 9.75 -11.74 -1.94
CA VAL A 175 9.55 -10.40 -1.39
C VAL A 175 9.88 -9.38 -2.47
N ILE A 176 8.89 -8.57 -2.84
CA ILE A 176 9.03 -7.55 -3.87
C ILE A 176 8.45 -6.25 -3.33
N ARG A 177 9.32 -5.24 -3.22
CA ARG A 177 8.95 -3.91 -2.70
C ARG A 177 7.93 -3.23 -3.60
N ASN A 178 7.07 -2.41 -3.01
CA ASN A 178 6.07 -1.66 -3.77
C ASN A 178 6.74 -0.62 -4.66
N PRO A 179 6.35 -0.49 -5.95
CA PRO A 179 6.88 0.54 -6.83
C PRO A 179 6.33 1.92 -6.46
N THR A 180 7.05 2.66 -5.64
CA THR A 180 6.69 4.04 -5.26
C THR A 180 7.07 5.02 -6.35
N ILE A 181 8.28 4.88 -6.90
CA ILE A 181 8.75 5.70 -8.02
C ILE A 181 8.33 5.02 -9.32
N SER A 182 7.30 5.58 -9.95
CA SER A 182 6.73 5.12 -11.22
C SER A 182 6.79 6.24 -12.26
N ALA A 183 6.44 5.93 -13.50
CA ALA A 183 6.34 6.93 -14.56
C ALA A 183 5.49 8.14 -14.10
N GLY A 184 5.92 9.34 -14.45
CA GLY A 184 5.26 10.59 -14.06
C GLY A 184 5.40 10.96 -12.58
N PHE A 185 6.27 10.31 -11.79
CA PHE A 185 6.50 10.69 -10.39
C PHE A 185 6.96 12.16 -10.27
N ASP A 186 7.96 12.56 -11.06
CA ASP A 186 8.52 13.92 -11.01
C ASP A 186 7.50 14.97 -11.46
N ALA A 187 6.71 14.68 -12.50
CA ALA A 187 5.64 15.56 -12.95
C ALA A 187 4.59 15.77 -11.84
N ARG A 188 4.17 14.71 -11.18
CA ARG A 188 3.22 14.79 -10.06
C ARG A 188 3.82 15.49 -8.82
N LEU A 189 5.12 15.31 -8.58
CA LEU A 189 5.82 16.01 -7.50
C LEU A 189 5.91 17.51 -7.76
N ALA A 190 5.99 17.91 -9.03
CA ALA A 190 6.07 19.30 -9.46
C ALA A 190 4.70 20.01 -9.55
N GLU A 191 3.59 19.29 -9.39
CA GLU A 191 2.26 19.91 -9.39
C GLU A 191 2.18 21.04 -8.34
N PRO A 192 1.54 22.17 -8.69
CA PRO A 192 1.38 23.28 -7.75
C PRO A 192 0.52 22.86 -6.55
N LEU A 193 0.86 23.37 -5.38
CA LEU A 193 0.03 23.30 -4.18
C LEU A 193 -0.35 24.72 -3.78
N ASP A 194 -1.56 25.10 -4.08
CA ASP A 194 -2.13 26.39 -3.70
C ASP A 194 -2.88 26.27 -2.38
N ASP A 195 -2.11 26.21 -1.29
CA ASP A 195 -2.65 26.20 0.08
C ASP A 195 -1.84 27.15 0.96
N PRO A 196 -2.48 28.18 1.58
CA PRO A 196 -1.80 29.19 2.39
C PRO A 196 -1.02 28.62 3.59
N TRP A 197 -1.33 27.38 4.02
CA TRP A 197 -0.60 26.75 5.11
C TRP A 197 0.79 26.27 4.70
N PHE A 198 1.02 26.12 3.40
CA PHE A 198 2.30 25.70 2.80
C PHE A 198 3.00 26.85 2.06
N ALA A 199 2.53 28.09 2.21
CA ALA A 199 3.18 29.27 1.64
C ALA A 199 4.54 29.53 2.31
N PRO A 200 5.49 30.18 1.61
CA PRO A 200 6.74 30.60 2.22
C PRO A 200 6.52 31.45 3.45
N GLY A 201 7.22 31.17 4.56
CA GLY A 201 7.09 31.86 5.84
C GLY A 201 5.90 31.42 6.71
N ALA A 202 5.04 30.52 6.22
CA ALA A 202 4.00 29.92 7.06
C ALA A 202 4.60 28.98 8.13
N PRO A 203 3.93 28.78 9.28
CA PRO A 203 4.34 27.83 10.29
C PRO A 203 4.54 26.42 9.73
N PRO A 204 5.57 25.67 10.18
CA PRO A 204 5.85 24.32 9.68
C PRO A 204 4.67 23.38 9.86
N VAL A 205 4.43 22.52 8.84
CA VAL A 205 3.32 21.58 8.80
C VAL A 205 3.79 20.18 9.13
N ILE A 206 3.17 19.56 10.14
CA ILE A 206 3.21 18.12 10.38
C ILE A 206 2.17 17.48 9.47
N LEU A 207 2.53 16.47 8.70
CA LEU A 207 1.64 15.83 7.71
C LEU A 207 1.39 14.37 8.07
N GLY A 208 0.11 13.99 8.13
CA GLY A 208 -0.35 12.58 8.10
C GLY A 208 -1.13 12.29 6.84
N ALA A 209 -1.14 11.05 6.35
CA ALA A 209 -1.95 10.66 5.20
C ALA A 209 -2.42 9.20 5.28
N GLY A 210 -3.70 8.97 4.99
CA GLY A 210 -4.32 7.65 4.97
C GLY A 210 -5.82 7.69 5.19
N SER A 211 -6.49 6.54 5.09
CA SER A 211 -7.91 6.45 5.43
C SER A 211 -8.14 6.81 6.91
N LEU A 212 -9.16 7.62 7.21
CA LEU A 212 -9.52 7.95 8.59
C LEU A 212 -10.23 6.75 9.23
N ALA A 213 -9.44 5.74 9.57
CA ALA A 213 -9.88 4.47 10.16
C ALA A 213 -9.11 4.20 11.47
N PRO A 214 -9.69 3.45 12.43
CA PRO A 214 -9.06 3.22 13.73
C PRO A 214 -7.62 2.72 13.65
N VAL A 215 -7.33 1.84 12.70
CA VAL A 215 -5.98 1.27 12.48
C VAL A 215 -4.88 2.29 12.19
N LYS A 216 -5.24 3.51 11.78
CA LYS A 216 -4.29 4.59 11.48
C LYS A 216 -3.90 5.42 12.69
N HIS A 217 -4.60 5.28 13.83
CA HIS A 217 -4.30 5.93 15.11
C HIS A 217 -3.98 7.43 15.00
N PHE A 218 -4.74 8.15 14.14
CA PHE A 218 -4.54 9.61 13.99
C PHE A 218 -4.82 10.40 15.26
N GLU A 219 -5.56 9.85 16.22
CA GLU A 219 -5.71 10.44 17.55
C GLU A 219 -4.36 10.61 18.25
N VAL A 220 -3.46 9.63 18.15
CA VAL A 220 -2.10 9.69 18.75
C VAL A 220 -1.28 10.82 18.10
N LEU A 221 -1.42 11.00 16.79
CA LEU A 221 -0.78 12.11 16.07
C LEU A 221 -1.34 13.46 16.50
N ILE A 222 -2.65 13.60 16.67
CA ILE A 222 -3.30 14.83 17.12
C ILE A 222 -2.85 15.18 18.55
N GLU A 223 -2.80 14.21 19.46
CA GLU A 223 -2.31 14.38 20.84
C GLU A 223 -0.84 14.82 20.88
N ALA A 224 0.03 14.17 20.09
CA ALA A 224 1.44 14.54 19.99
C ALA A 224 1.63 15.95 19.41
N ALA A 225 0.88 16.30 18.37
CA ALA A 225 0.87 17.63 17.77
C ALA A 225 0.37 18.69 18.76
N ALA A 226 -0.71 18.42 19.49
CA ALA A 226 -1.24 19.33 20.51
C ALA A 226 -0.19 19.65 21.60
N ALA A 227 0.55 18.63 22.05
CA ALA A 227 1.60 18.83 23.03
C ALA A 227 2.75 19.71 22.48
N LEU A 228 3.16 19.53 21.23
CA LEU A 228 4.17 20.37 20.58
C LEU A 228 3.70 21.82 20.36
N MET A 229 2.44 22.00 20.00
CA MET A 229 1.84 23.31 19.73
C MET A 229 1.70 24.21 20.97
N ARG A 230 1.97 23.70 22.18
CA ARG A 230 2.06 24.52 23.41
C ARG A 230 3.31 25.39 23.43
N THR A 231 4.38 24.96 22.77
CA THR A 231 5.70 25.61 22.81
C THR A 231 6.24 26.00 21.44
N ARG A 232 5.59 25.55 20.36
CA ARG A 232 6.01 25.80 18.98
C ARG A 232 4.83 26.23 18.13
N GLU A 233 5.07 27.14 17.21
CA GLU A 233 4.10 27.51 16.21
C GLU A 233 4.14 26.47 15.09
N LEU A 234 3.19 25.53 15.10
CA LEU A 234 3.08 24.39 14.17
C LEU A 234 1.65 24.24 13.68
N ARG A 235 1.49 23.59 12.54
CA ARG A 235 0.22 23.17 11.97
C ARG A 235 0.21 21.67 11.74
N LEU A 236 -0.99 21.07 11.75
CA LEU A 236 -1.20 19.65 11.44
C LEU A 236 -2.18 19.52 10.28
N VAL A 237 -1.78 18.76 9.27
CA VAL A 237 -2.65 18.36 8.15
C VAL A 237 -2.73 16.84 8.10
N ILE A 238 -3.96 16.30 8.02
CA ILE A 238 -4.20 14.86 7.84
C ILE A 238 -5.02 14.68 6.56
N LEU A 239 -4.38 14.11 5.53
CA LEU A 239 -4.99 13.83 4.23
C LEU A 239 -5.72 12.49 4.25
N GLY A 240 -6.97 12.49 3.80
CA GLY A 240 -7.77 11.28 3.66
C GLY A 240 -9.19 11.43 4.18
N GLU A 241 -9.97 10.37 3.96
CA GLU A 241 -11.37 10.27 4.38
C GLU A 241 -11.62 9.00 5.17
N GLY A 242 -12.69 9.00 5.98
CA GLY A 242 -13.11 7.82 6.71
C GLY A 242 -14.02 8.10 7.91
N LYS A 243 -14.42 7.02 8.57
CA LYS A 243 -15.43 7.03 9.64
C LYS A 243 -14.99 7.78 10.90
N GLU A 244 -13.69 7.95 11.12
CA GLU A 244 -13.13 8.60 12.30
C GLU A 244 -13.10 10.14 12.18
N ARG A 245 -13.45 10.74 11.02
CA ARG A 245 -13.37 12.20 10.79
C ARG A 245 -13.95 13.00 11.94
N ALA A 246 -15.22 12.80 12.25
CA ALA A 246 -15.91 13.59 13.27
C ALA A 246 -15.26 13.44 14.66
N ARG A 247 -14.78 12.23 15.01
CA ARG A 247 -14.07 11.97 16.27
C ARG A 247 -12.72 12.70 16.33
N LEU A 248 -11.98 12.71 15.25
CA LEU A 248 -10.67 13.37 15.17
C LEU A 248 -10.83 14.91 15.22
N GLU A 249 -11.84 15.46 14.55
CA GLU A 249 -12.15 16.88 14.62
C GLU A 249 -12.61 17.32 16.02
N ALA A 250 -13.43 16.51 16.70
CA ALA A 250 -13.84 16.75 18.07
C ALA A 250 -12.64 16.68 19.04
N LEU A 251 -11.72 15.74 18.84
CA LEU A 251 -10.48 15.63 19.63
C LEU A 251 -9.63 16.88 19.48
N ALA A 252 -9.39 17.36 18.25
CA ALA A 252 -8.65 18.59 18.02
C ALA A 252 -9.29 19.80 18.72
N GLY A 253 -10.64 19.85 18.73
CA GLY A 253 -11.40 20.87 19.47
C GLY A 253 -11.21 20.78 20.98
N SER A 254 -11.32 19.60 21.58
CA SER A 254 -11.15 19.38 23.01
C SER A 254 -9.72 19.68 23.51
N LEU A 255 -8.72 19.54 22.62
CA LEU A 255 -7.32 19.88 22.92
C LEU A 255 -6.98 21.36 22.65
N GLY A 256 -7.95 22.18 22.18
CA GLY A 256 -7.77 23.62 21.93
C GLY A 256 -6.88 23.93 20.72
N ILE A 257 -6.77 23.01 19.76
CA ILE A 257 -5.94 23.19 18.57
C ILE A 257 -6.73 23.14 17.23
N ARG A 258 -8.05 23.28 17.29
CA ARG A 258 -8.94 23.19 16.11
C ARG A 258 -8.49 24.06 14.95
N ASP A 259 -8.04 25.28 15.22
CA ASP A 259 -7.63 26.27 14.20
C ASP A 259 -6.26 25.96 13.60
N ARG A 260 -5.51 25.03 14.19
CA ARG A 260 -4.20 24.58 13.73
C ARG A 260 -4.19 23.16 13.16
N VAL A 261 -5.37 22.55 13.02
CA VAL A 261 -5.55 21.20 12.45
C VAL A 261 -6.49 21.26 11.25
N ARG A 262 -6.09 20.68 10.14
CA ARG A 262 -6.95 20.52 8.95
C ARG A 262 -7.04 19.07 8.50
N LEU A 263 -8.24 18.66 8.10
CA LEU A 263 -8.54 17.40 7.45
C LEU A 263 -9.15 17.71 6.06
N PRO A 264 -8.33 18.00 5.02
CA PRO A 264 -8.84 18.46 3.71
C PRO A 264 -9.66 17.41 2.97
N GLY A 265 -9.64 16.16 3.42
CA GLY A 265 -10.28 15.07 2.72
C GLY A 265 -9.31 14.23 1.87
N PHE A 266 -9.87 13.42 0.99
CA PHE A 266 -9.09 12.65 0.04
C PHE A 266 -8.44 13.57 -1.01
N VAL A 267 -7.14 13.39 -1.24
CA VAL A 267 -6.40 14.09 -2.29
C VAL A 267 -5.86 13.08 -3.30
N GLY A 268 -6.03 13.35 -4.58
CA GLY A 268 -5.57 12.48 -5.66
C GLY A 268 -4.04 12.41 -5.78
N ASN A 269 -3.33 13.49 -5.41
CA ASN A 269 -1.88 13.57 -5.42
C ASN A 269 -1.35 14.12 -4.09
N VAL A 270 -0.73 13.25 -3.29
CA VAL A 270 -0.16 13.60 -1.98
C VAL A 270 1.27 14.19 -2.08
N LEU A 271 1.95 14.03 -3.22
CA LEU A 271 3.37 14.36 -3.35
C LEU A 271 3.68 15.86 -3.14
N PRO A 272 2.90 16.83 -3.69
CA PRO A 272 3.13 18.24 -3.42
C PRO A 272 2.97 18.61 -1.94
N TRP A 273 2.07 17.95 -1.22
CA TRP A 273 1.88 18.13 0.22
C TRP A 273 3.06 17.60 1.01
N MET A 274 3.53 16.39 0.65
CA MET A 274 4.71 15.79 1.27
C MET A 274 5.94 16.65 1.06
N ARG A 275 6.21 17.08 -0.17
CA ARG A 275 7.38 17.89 -0.50
C ARG A 275 7.50 19.18 0.33
N ARG A 276 6.37 19.76 0.73
CA ARG A 276 6.31 21.02 1.50
C ARG A 276 6.09 20.82 2.99
N ALA A 277 5.81 19.62 3.44
CA ALA A 277 5.69 19.31 4.86
C ALA A 277 7.06 19.33 5.54
N ALA A 278 7.09 19.81 6.79
CA ALA A 278 8.30 19.79 7.60
C ALA A 278 8.63 18.38 8.09
N VAL A 279 7.60 17.55 8.32
CA VAL A 279 7.74 16.15 8.71
C VAL A 279 6.47 15.38 8.31
N PHE A 280 6.65 14.16 7.81
CA PHE A 280 5.57 13.20 7.63
C PHE A 280 5.52 12.22 8.80
N VAL A 281 4.31 11.94 9.32
CA VAL A 281 4.13 11.05 10.47
C VAL A 281 3.21 9.89 10.13
N LEU A 282 3.69 8.68 10.34
CA LEU A 282 2.90 7.45 10.31
C LEU A 282 2.57 7.04 11.74
N SER A 283 1.30 7.09 12.13
CA SER A 283 0.82 6.71 13.46
C SER A 283 0.18 5.32 13.55
N SER A 284 0.22 4.56 12.46
CA SER A 284 -0.53 3.30 12.28
C SER A 284 -0.20 2.22 13.31
N GLU A 285 -1.22 1.46 13.73
CA GLU A 285 -1.10 0.25 14.54
C GLU A 285 -0.49 -0.92 13.76
N ARG A 286 -0.81 -1.01 12.46
CA ARG A 286 -0.34 -2.09 11.58
C ARG A 286 -0.30 -1.65 10.13
N GLU A 287 0.72 -2.13 9.44
CA GLU A 287 0.95 -1.93 8.01
C GLU A 287 1.44 -3.24 7.35
N GLY A 288 1.55 -3.24 6.05
CA GLY A 288 2.29 -4.28 5.31
C GLY A 288 3.58 -3.70 4.75
N SER A 289 3.45 -2.63 3.98
CA SER A 289 4.51 -1.76 3.48
C SER A 289 3.84 -0.42 3.15
N PRO A 290 3.94 0.58 4.06
CA PRO A 290 3.21 1.84 3.93
C PRO A 290 3.77 2.71 2.79
N ASN A 291 3.05 2.76 1.67
CA ASN A 291 3.46 3.55 0.50
C ASN A 291 3.67 5.03 0.83
N VAL A 292 2.87 5.57 1.76
CA VAL A 292 2.98 6.99 2.17
C VAL A 292 4.33 7.32 2.83
N VAL A 293 4.97 6.35 3.50
CA VAL A 293 6.33 6.52 4.05
C VAL A 293 7.35 6.55 2.91
N THR A 294 7.27 5.62 1.96
CA THR A 294 8.17 5.62 0.79
C THR A 294 7.94 6.83 -0.10
N GLU A 295 6.69 7.30 -0.23
CA GLU A 295 6.35 8.54 -0.95
C GLU A 295 6.96 9.77 -0.26
N ALA A 296 6.87 9.88 1.07
CA ALA A 296 7.47 10.98 1.82
C ALA A 296 9.01 10.99 1.67
N LEU A 297 9.66 9.84 1.83
CA LEU A 297 11.11 9.71 1.62
C LEU A 297 11.52 10.07 0.18
N ALA A 298 10.73 9.67 -0.83
CA ALA A 298 10.96 10.03 -2.23
C ALA A 298 10.86 11.54 -2.47
N CYS A 299 9.98 12.23 -1.74
CA CYS A 299 9.87 13.68 -1.75
C CYS A 299 11.02 14.38 -1.00
N GLY A 300 11.88 13.64 -0.31
CA GLY A 300 12.90 14.20 0.59
C GLY A 300 12.34 14.72 1.92
N THR A 301 11.14 14.32 2.29
CA THR A 301 10.47 14.74 3.52
C THR A 301 10.89 13.85 4.69
N PRO A 302 11.35 14.43 5.81
CA PRO A 302 11.66 13.68 7.01
C PRO A 302 10.45 12.88 7.52
N VAL A 303 10.70 11.69 8.10
CA VAL A 303 9.64 10.76 8.53
C VAL A 303 9.80 10.40 9.99
N VAL A 304 8.68 10.35 10.71
CA VAL A 304 8.52 9.66 12.01
C VAL A 304 7.49 8.56 11.81
N ALA A 305 7.76 7.34 12.26
CA ALA A 305 6.83 6.24 12.10
C ALA A 305 6.68 5.39 13.36
N THR A 306 5.48 4.86 13.57
CA THR A 306 5.27 3.77 14.53
C THR A 306 6.01 2.51 14.09
N ASP A 307 6.61 1.82 15.05
CA ASP A 307 7.27 0.53 14.83
C ASP A 307 6.23 -0.62 14.83
N CYS A 308 5.33 -0.56 13.86
CA CYS A 308 4.33 -1.60 13.70
C CYS A 308 4.92 -2.87 13.03
N PRO A 309 4.24 -4.04 13.11
CA PRO A 309 4.83 -5.37 12.88
C PRO A 309 5.56 -5.59 11.56
N SER A 310 5.29 -4.80 10.52
CA SER A 310 5.98 -4.89 9.24
C SER A 310 5.96 -3.56 8.49
N GLY A 311 6.91 -3.37 7.58
CA GLY A 311 7.01 -2.23 6.68
C GLY A 311 7.85 -1.07 7.22
N PRO A 312 7.43 -0.27 8.22
CA PRO A 312 8.16 0.91 8.64
C PRO A 312 9.62 0.62 9.01
N ARG A 313 9.87 -0.41 9.83
CA ARG A 313 11.22 -0.80 10.25
C ARG A 313 12.11 -1.15 9.05
N GLU A 314 11.57 -1.82 8.04
CA GLU A 314 12.30 -2.20 6.84
C GLU A 314 12.57 -0.98 5.94
N ILE A 315 11.58 -0.09 5.77
CA ILE A 315 11.71 1.11 4.94
C ILE A 315 12.70 2.09 5.57
N LEU A 316 12.64 2.26 6.90
CA LEU A 316 13.48 3.18 7.64
C LEU A 316 14.82 2.57 8.10
N ASP A 317 15.16 1.37 7.63
CA ASP A 317 16.41 0.65 7.96
C ASP A 317 16.68 0.67 9.48
N GLY A 318 15.71 0.13 10.24
CA GLY A 318 15.81 0.06 11.70
C GLY A 318 15.82 1.40 12.43
N GLY A 319 15.47 2.50 11.77
CA GLY A 319 15.48 3.87 12.32
C GLY A 319 16.56 4.79 11.74
N ARG A 320 17.39 4.29 10.84
CA ARG A 320 18.47 5.08 10.19
C ARG A 320 17.92 6.26 9.37
N PHE A 321 16.79 6.08 8.71
CA PHE A 321 16.15 7.08 7.84
C PHE A 321 14.98 7.83 8.49
N GLY A 322 14.73 7.59 9.78
CA GLY A 322 13.69 8.25 10.56
C GLY A 322 13.34 7.44 11.80
N PRO A 323 13.03 8.11 12.93
CA PRO A 323 12.79 7.43 14.21
C PRO A 323 11.57 6.50 14.14
N LEU A 324 11.70 5.35 14.79
CA LEU A 324 10.66 4.37 15.04
C LEU A 324 10.19 4.49 16.49
N ILE A 325 8.90 4.63 16.69
CA ILE A 325 8.30 4.84 18.01
C ILE A 325 7.31 3.73 18.37
N PRO A 326 7.06 3.45 19.67
CA PRO A 326 6.04 2.49 20.06
C PRO A 326 4.65 2.88 19.56
N ILE A 327 3.84 1.87 19.23
CA ILE A 327 2.43 2.07 18.80
C ILE A 327 1.63 2.70 19.96
N GLY A 328 0.87 3.75 19.67
CA GLY A 328 -0.01 4.41 20.64
C GLY A 328 0.71 5.34 21.64
N ASP A 329 2.01 5.52 21.53
CA ASP A 329 2.77 6.41 22.46
C ASP A 329 2.87 7.83 21.89
N ALA A 330 1.91 8.68 22.24
CA ALA A 330 1.87 10.09 21.84
C ALA A 330 3.06 10.89 22.37
N ALA A 331 3.58 10.56 23.56
CA ALA A 331 4.73 11.25 24.15
C ALA A 331 6.03 10.91 23.40
N ALA A 332 6.24 9.65 23.04
CA ALA A 332 7.36 9.27 22.19
C ALA A 332 7.25 9.90 20.79
N MET A 333 6.05 9.95 20.21
CA MET A 333 5.78 10.61 18.94
C MET A 333 6.11 12.10 19.00
N GLN A 334 5.66 12.80 20.05
CA GLN A 334 5.98 14.20 20.28
C GLN A 334 7.50 14.44 20.30
N ARG A 335 8.25 13.67 21.10
CA ARG A 335 9.71 13.80 21.19
C ARG A 335 10.40 13.53 19.86
N ALA A 336 9.96 12.49 19.12
CA ALA A 336 10.53 12.14 17.85
C ALA A 336 10.26 13.22 16.77
N ILE A 337 9.05 13.78 16.72
CA ILE A 337 8.72 14.90 15.82
C ILE A 337 9.59 16.10 16.16
N ALA A 338 9.72 16.48 17.45
CA ALA A 338 10.56 17.61 17.87
C ALA A 338 12.01 17.42 17.39
N ALA A 339 12.60 16.25 17.64
CA ALA A 339 13.98 15.96 17.24
C ALA A 339 14.20 16.04 15.73
N VAL A 340 13.24 15.51 14.94
CA VAL A 340 13.30 15.58 13.47
C VAL A 340 13.15 17.00 12.95
N LEU A 341 12.31 17.84 13.57
CA LEU A 341 12.17 19.26 13.21
C LEU A 341 13.42 20.06 13.54
N ASP A 342 14.12 19.72 14.65
CA ASP A 342 15.33 20.42 15.06
C ASP A 342 16.57 20.02 14.25
N ALA A 343 16.65 18.75 13.80
CA ALA A 343 17.78 18.21 13.06
C ALA A 343 17.32 17.23 11.96
N PRO A 344 16.70 17.74 10.87
CA PRO A 344 16.22 16.88 9.80
C PRO A 344 17.38 16.26 9.00
N LEU A 345 17.23 15.01 8.60
CA LEU A 345 18.16 14.39 7.66
C LEU A 345 18.09 15.08 6.30
N PRO A 346 19.22 15.19 5.57
CA PRO A 346 19.25 15.73 4.22
C PRO A 346 18.34 14.97 3.26
N ALA A 347 17.64 15.67 2.36
CA ALA A 347 16.71 15.08 1.40
C ALA A 347 17.35 13.94 0.56
N ALA A 348 18.60 14.12 0.11
CA ALA A 348 19.33 13.10 -0.65
C ALA A 348 19.55 11.80 0.18
N THR A 349 19.80 11.93 1.49
CA THR A 349 19.90 10.79 2.40
C THR A 349 18.57 10.05 2.50
N LEU A 350 17.46 10.77 2.67
CA LEU A 350 16.11 10.19 2.74
C LEU A 350 15.73 9.47 1.44
N GLN A 351 16.02 10.10 0.29
CA GLN A 351 15.76 9.52 -1.03
C GLN A 351 16.57 8.24 -1.28
N SER A 352 17.76 8.10 -0.70
CA SER A 352 18.57 6.88 -0.84
C SER A 352 17.91 5.65 -0.22
N ALA A 353 17.05 5.83 0.80
CA ALA A 353 16.30 4.74 1.45
C ALA A 353 15.36 3.98 0.50
N ILE A 354 14.91 4.65 -0.57
CA ILE A 354 13.87 4.10 -1.46
C ILE A 354 14.40 3.70 -2.84
N ALA A 355 15.70 3.51 -2.98
CA ALA A 355 16.33 3.12 -4.25
C ALA A 355 15.77 1.79 -4.83
N GLU A 356 15.30 0.89 -3.96
CA GLU A 356 14.69 -0.39 -4.35
C GLU A 356 13.19 -0.27 -4.70
N TYR A 357 12.55 0.89 -4.41
CA TYR A 357 11.11 1.08 -4.55
C TYR A 357 10.72 1.68 -5.91
N THR A 358 11.40 1.27 -6.98
CA THR A 358 11.16 1.73 -8.35
C THR A 358 10.33 0.74 -9.16
N LEU A 359 9.54 1.24 -10.11
CA LEU A 359 8.71 0.39 -10.97
C LEU A 359 9.53 -0.62 -11.79
N PRO A 360 10.67 -0.25 -12.41
CA PRO A 360 11.49 -1.23 -13.14
C PRO A 360 11.99 -2.38 -12.26
N ARG A 361 12.46 -2.08 -11.03
CA ARG A 361 12.92 -3.12 -10.09
C ARG A 361 11.79 -4.04 -9.63
N ALA A 362 10.64 -3.47 -9.32
CA ALA A 362 9.45 -4.24 -8.97
C ALA A 362 9.04 -5.16 -10.13
N CYS A 363 8.88 -4.62 -11.34
CA CYS A 363 8.51 -5.43 -12.53
C CYS A 363 9.51 -6.56 -12.79
N ALA A 364 10.81 -6.30 -12.76
CA ALA A 364 11.83 -7.33 -12.90
C ALA A 364 11.71 -8.41 -11.82
N GLY A 365 11.42 -8.02 -10.57
CA GLY A 365 11.16 -8.94 -9.47
C GLY A 365 9.94 -9.83 -9.71
N TYR A 366 8.83 -9.23 -10.15
CA TYR A 366 7.61 -9.97 -10.48
C TYR A 366 7.82 -10.92 -11.64
N LEU A 367 8.45 -10.49 -12.73
CA LEU A 367 8.72 -11.34 -13.90
C LEU A 367 9.62 -12.54 -13.51
N ARG A 368 10.65 -12.33 -12.68
CA ARG A 368 11.45 -13.45 -12.12
C ARG A 368 10.59 -14.39 -11.26
N ALA A 369 9.75 -13.88 -10.38
CA ALA A 369 8.84 -14.68 -9.54
C ALA A 369 7.85 -15.48 -10.42
N PHE A 370 7.42 -14.91 -11.53
CA PHE A 370 6.58 -15.59 -12.51
C PHE A 370 7.36 -16.61 -13.38
N GLY A 371 8.71 -16.64 -13.31
CA GLY A 371 9.52 -17.46 -14.20
C GLY A 371 9.44 -17.02 -15.66
N LEU A 372 9.26 -15.73 -15.91
CA LEU A 372 9.15 -15.11 -17.25
C LEU A 372 10.37 -14.26 -17.62
N ALA A 373 11.21 -13.91 -16.65
CA ALA A 373 12.47 -13.21 -16.93
C ALA A 373 13.49 -14.21 -17.47
N GLY A 374 13.92 -14.00 -18.71
CA GLY A 374 15.10 -14.60 -19.31
C GLY A 374 16.27 -13.63 -19.19
#